data_1b4448f444d0f7af37af31efc3f92731
#
_entry.id   1b4448f444d0f7af37af31efc3f92731
#
_cell.length_a   1.000
_cell.length_b   1.000
_cell.length_c   1.000
_cell.angle_alpha   90.00
_cell.angle_beta   90.00
_cell.angle_gamma   90.00
#
_symmetry.space_group_name_H-M   'P 1'
#
loop_
_entity.id
_entity.type
_entity.pdbx_description
1 polymer ?
#
loop_
_entity_poly.entity_id
_entity_poly.type
_entity_poly.pdbx_seq_one_letter_code
_entity_poly.pdbx_strand_id
1 'polypeptide(L)'
;MIEDAPDTRRLRVDLLTREYPPEVYGGAGVHVEYLARELRSRADTRVHCFGAPRQPPYAESGVTAYPEPAELSHANPALRTMGVDLAMAAGTAGTDVLHSHTWYANLAGHVGKLLHGVPHVVTVHSLEPLRPWKAEQLGGGYALSSWCERTALEAADAVIAVSAGMMRDLLAAYPAVSPERVRVVHNGIDTHQYSPDPGTDVLARLGVDPDRPSVTYVGRITRQKGLPYLLRAARRLPAEAQLVLLAGAPDTAEIAAEVEELVAGLRGSREGVVWVAEMLPKPEVIQILSHSTVFVCPSVYEPMGIVNLEAMACETAVVATATGGIPEVVADGSTGLLVPIAQAADGTGTPLDPDRFVADLADAITELLTDPGRAVEFGRAGRRRAVEHFSWDAIADRTMTVYREALAAR
;
A
#
# COMPACT_ATOMS: atom_id res chain seq x y z
N MET A 1 -50.55 10.26 13.11
CA MET A 1 -49.16 9.80 13.23
C MET A 1 -48.85 9.09 11.92
N ILE A 2 -48.09 9.76 11.06
CA ILE A 2 -47.56 9.13 9.83
C ILE A 2 -46.28 8.49 10.31
N GLU A 3 -46.24 7.15 10.41
CA GLU A 3 -44.99 6.41 10.54
C GLU A 3 -44.18 6.69 9.27
N ASP A 4 -43.06 7.39 9.44
CA ASP A 4 -42.06 7.51 8.37
C ASP A 4 -41.62 6.08 8.02
N ALA A 5 -41.98 5.64 6.82
CA ALA A 5 -41.42 4.41 6.27
C ALA A 5 -39.88 4.58 6.25
N PRO A 6 -39.11 3.57 6.67
CA PRO A 6 -37.66 3.68 6.66
C PRO A 6 -37.21 4.02 5.24
N ASP A 7 -36.41 5.10 5.11
CA ASP A 7 -35.81 5.50 3.84
C ASP A 7 -34.99 4.30 3.30
N THR A 8 -35.58 3.61 2.31
CA THR A 8 -34.99 2.43 1.66
C THR A 8 -33.89 2.81 0.67
N ARG A 9 -33.56 4.12 0.58
CA ARG A 9 -32.50 4.61 -0.30
C ARG A 9 -31.13 4.08 0.18
N ARG A 10 -30.41 3.44 -0.73
CA ARG A 10 -29.02 3.05 -0.47
C ARG A 10 -28.17 4.29 -0.19
N LEU A 11 -27.30 4.20 0.82
CA LEU A 11 -26.33 5.23 1.14
C LEU A 11 -25.48 5.54 -0.10
N ARG A 12 -25.34 6.81 -0.47
CA ARG A 12 -24.46 7.25 -1.55
C ARG A 12 -23.10 7.65 -0.99
N VAL A 13 -22.06 6.99 -1.47
CA VAL A 13 -20.68 7.20 -1.05
C VAL A 13 -19.82 7.63 -2.24
N ASP A 14 -19.15 8.76 -2.11
CA ASP A 14 -18.18 9.22 -3.10
C ASP A 14 -16.76 8.97 -2.60
N LEU A 15 -16.05 8.05 -3.28
CA LEU A 15 -14.63 7.78 -3.06
C LEU A 15 -13.81 8.77 -3.89
N LEU A 16 -12.91 9.51 -3.23
CA LEU A 16 -12.03 10.51 -3.84
C LEU A 16 -10.60 10.01 -3.80
N THR A 17 -9.96 9.85 -4.96
CA THR A 17 -8.63 9.27 -5.06
C THR A 17 -7.84 9.84 -6.23
N ARG A 18 -6.51 9.79 -6.13
CA ARG A 18 -5.66 10.07 -7.30
C ARG A 18 -5.64 8.88 -8.25
N GLU A 19 -5.43 7.67 -7.72
CA GLU A 19 -5.19 6.45 -8.49
C GLU A 19 -6.48 5.63 -8.60
N TYR A 20 -6.81 5.22 -9.83
CA TYR A 20 -7.87 4.25 -10.13
C TYR A 20 -7.60 3.61 -11.50
N PRO A 21 -7.97 2.35 -11.75
CA PRO A 21 -7.69 1.69 -13.01
C PRO A 21 -8.02 2.52 -14.25
N PRO A 22 -7.17 2.48 -15.31
CA PRO A 22 -5.94 1.70 -15.43
C PRO A 22 -4.69 2.33 -14.78
N GLU A 23 -4.80 3.52 -14.22
CA GLU A 23 -3.69 4.31 -13.67
C GLU A 23 -3.49 4.02 -12.19
N VAL A 24 -2.96 2.83 -11.87
CA VAL A 24 -2.64 2.39 -10.52
C VAL A 24 -1.14 2.08 -10.44
N TYR A 25 -0.42 2.73 -9.51
CA TYR A 25 1.02 2.52 -9.31
C TYR A 25 1.41 2.30 -7.85
N GLY A 26 0.47 2.41 -6.91
CA GLY A 26 0.73 2.27 -5.48
C GLY A 26 -0.37 1.55 -4.71
N GLY A 27 -0.06 1.20 -3.46
CA GLY A 27 -1.00 0.47 -2.60
C GLY A 27 -2.31 1.20 -2.32
N ALA A 28 -2.32 2.55 -2.37
CA ALA A 28 -3.54 3.33 -2.21
C ALA A 28 -4.51 3.11 -3.37
N GLY A 29 -4.01 3.08 -4.61
CA GLY A 29 -4.83 2.81 -5.80
C GLY A 29 -5.40 1.38 -5.78
N VAL A 30 -4.58 0.39 -5.42
CA VAL A 30 -5.03 -1.00 -5.22
C VAL A 30 -6.13 -1.05 -4.15
N HIS A 31 -5.95 -0.37 -3.02
CA HIS A 31 -6.97 -0.31 -1.97
C HIS A 31 -8.30 0.24 -2.50
N VAL A 32 -8.30 1.38 -3.19
CA VAL A 32 -9.53 2.01 -3.67
C VAL A 32 -10.23 1.16 -4.72
N GLU A 33 -9.48 0.52 -5.62
CA GLU A 33 -10.03 -0.40 -6.62
C GLU A 33 -10.87 -1.51 -5.98
N TYR A 34 -10.28 -2.25 -5.04
CA TYR A 34 -10.97 -3.37 -4.39
C TYR A 34 -12.05 -2.91 -3.42
N LEU A 35 -11.81 -1.84 -2.65
CA LEU A 35 -12.81 -1.29 -1.75
C LEU A 35 -14.05 -0.81 -2.54
N ALA A 36 -13.87 -0.09 -3.65
CA ALA A 36 -14.96 0.35 -4.51
C ALA A 36 -15.78 -0.83 -5.03
N ARG A 37 -15.11 -1.91 -5.47
CA ARG A 37 -15.76 -3.13 -5.95
C ARG A 37 -16.69 -3.72 -4.87
N GLU A 38 -16.20 -3.87 -3.64
CA GLU A 38 -16.98 -4.45 -2.56
C GLU A 38 -18.07 -3.50 -2.03
N LEU A 39 -17.82 -2.20 -1.98
CA LEU A 39 -18.81 -1.22 -1.53
C LEU A 39 -20.02 -1.14 -2.48
N ARG A 40 -19.86 -1.38 -3.77
CA ARG A 40 -20.98 -1.36 -4.75
C ARG A 40 -22.12 -2.33 -4.41
N SER A 41 -21.82 -3.43 -3.72
CA SER A 41 -22.85 -4.35 -3.22
C SER A 41 -23.61 -3.79 -2.01
N ARG A 42 -23.05 -2.81 -1.27
CA ARG A 42 -23.50 -2.27 0.01
C ARG A 42 -24.05 -0.84 -0.07
N ALA A 43 -23.55 -0.05 -1.00
CA ALA A 43 -23.88 1.37 -1.16
C ALA A 43 -23.96 1.78 -2.65
N ASP A 44 -24.58 2.92 -2.94
CA ASP A 44 -24.46 3.60 -4.24
C ASP A 44 -23.09 4.29 -4.27
N THR A 45 -22.06 3.57 -4.80
CA THR A 45 -20.67 3.97 -4.74
C THR A 45 -20.24 4.64 -6.02
N ARG A 46 -19.79 5.88 -5.93
CA ARG A 46 -19.15 6.63 -7.02
C ARG A 46 -17.66 6.79 -6.73
N VAL A 47 -16.85 6.80 -7.79
CA VAL A 47 -15.41 7.04 -7.71
C VAL A 47 -15.06 8.29 -8.50
N HIS A 48 -14.38 9.21 -7.84
CA HIS A 48 -13.82 10.42 -8.43
C HIS A 48 -12.29 10.25 -8.42
N CYS A 49 -11.66 10.23 -9.61
CA CYS A 49 -10.23 9.99 -9.73
C CYS A 49 -9.56 10.98 -10.68
N PHE A 50 -8.24 11.05 -10.62
CA PHE A 50 -7.45 11.87 -11.54
C PHE A 50 -7.38 11.24 -12.93
N GLY A 51 -7.05 12.05 -13.93
CA GLY A 51 -6.73 11.62 -15.27
C GLY A 51 -7.81 11.89 -16.31
N ALA A 52 -7.65 11.35 -17.50
CA ALA A 52 -8.60 11.48 -18.59
C ALA A 52 -9.85 10.61 -18.36
N PRO A 53 -10.99 10.95 -18.98
CA PRO A 53 -12.18 10.11 -18.98
C PRO A 53 -11.83 8.68 -19.42
N ARG A 54 -12.30 7.69 -18.67
CA ARG A 54 -11.99 6.28 -18.90
C ARG A 54 -12.65 5.77 -20.19
N GLN A 55 -11.88 5.01 -20.97
CA GLN A 55 -12.33 4.33 -22.19
C GLN A 55 -12.49 2.82 -21.93
N PRO A 56 -13.32 2.09 -22.70
CA PRO A 56 -13.38 0.65 -22.58
C PRO A 56 -11.98 0.01 -22.69
N PRO A 57 -11.66 -1.03 -21.91
CA PRO A 57 -12.54 -1.76 -20.98
C PRO A 57 -12.71 -1.12 -19.59
N TYR A 58 -12.10 0.04 -19.30
CA TYR A 58 -12.09 0.67 -17.99
C TYR A 58 -13.20 1.72 -17.79
N ALA A 59 -14.07 1.91 -18.78
CA ALA A 59 -15.24 2.76 -18.65
C ALA A 59 -16.29 2.08 -17.77
N GLU A 60 -16.36 2.47 -16.50
CA GLU A 60 -17.30 1.93 -15.53
C GLU A 60 -18.36 2.97 -15.15
N SER A 61 -19.60 2.50 -14.92
CA SER A 61 -20.65 3.34 -14.38
C SER A 61 -20.27 3.81 -12.95
N GLY A 62 -20.50 5.09 -12.67
CA GLY A 62 -20.16 5.68 -11.37
C GLY A 62 -18.68 6.06 -11.21
N VAL A 63 -17.87 5.99 -12.27
CA VAL A 63 -16.48 6.49 -12.25
C VAL A 63 -16.38 7.80 -13.04
N THR A 64 -15.88 8.85 -12.39
CA THR A 64 -15.63 10.15 -13.00
C THR A 64 -14.15 10.50 -12.86
N ALA A 65 -13.49 10.77 -13.99
CA ALA A 65 -12.09 11.19 -14.00
C ALA A 65 -11.97 12.69 -14.27
N TYR A 66 -11.01 13.32 -13.61
CA TYR A 66 -10.74 14.74 -13.66
C TYR A 66 -9.33 15.01 -14.15
N PRO A 67 -9.16 15.58 -15.36
CA PRO A 67 -7.83 15.96 -15.86
C PRO A 67 -7.29 17.16 -15.09
N GLU A 68 -5.97 17.28 -15.08
CA GLU A 68 -5.33 18.51 -14.58
C GLU A 68 -5.80 19.72 -15.42
N PRO A 69 -6.14 20.86 -14.76
CA PRO A 69 -6.54 22.08 -15.49
C PRO A 69 -5.43 22.56 -16.43
N ALA A 70 -5.76 22.80 -17.69
CA ALA A 70 -4.80 23.21 -18.71
C ALA A 70 -4.09 24.54 -18.35
N GLU A 71 -4.81 25.44 -17.67
CA GLU A 71 -4.30 26.73 -17.19
C GLU A 71 -3.19 26.59 -16.16
N LEU A 72 -3.14 25.45 -15.47
CA LEU A 72 -2.12 25.13 -14.46
C LEU A 72 -0.99 24.24 -15.00
N SER A 73 -0.95 23.94 -16.30
CA SER A 73 0.03 23.01 -16.88
C SER A 73 1.49 23.37 -16.58
N HIS A 74 1.82 24.64 -16.42
CA HIS A 74 3.15 25.15 -16.08
C HIS A 74 3.35 25.40 -14.57
N ALA A 75 2.30 25.15 -13.75
CA ALA A 75 2.35 25.38 -12.32
C ALA A 75 3.05 24.23 -11.57
N ASN A 76 3.40 24.49 -10.30
CA ASN A 76 3.90 23.45 -9.41
C ASN A 76 2.92 22.26 -9.37
N PRO A 77 3.41 21.00 -9.34
CA PRO A 77 2.55 19.80 -9.28
C PRO A 77 1.50 19.83 -8.16
N ALA A 78 1.81 20.41 -6.99
CA ALA A 78 0.84 20.52 -5.91
C ALA A 78 -0.33 21.47 -6.25
N LEU A 79 -0.08 22.56 -6.98
CA LEU A 79 -1.16 23.45 -7.45
C LEU A 79 -2.03 22.77 -8.52
N ARG A 80 -1.44 21.96 -9.39
CA ARG A 80 -2.21 21.17 -10.36
C ARG A 80 -3.14 20.19 -9.67
N THR A 81 -2.61 19.49 -8.62
CA THR A 81 -3.41 18.62 -7.74
C THR A 81 -4.59 19.37 -7.12
N MET A 82 -4.36 20.53 -6.52
CA MET A 82 -5.45 21.35 -5.94
C MET A 82 -6.50 21.76 -6.98
N GLY A 83 -6.10 22.04 -8.22
CA GLY A 83 -7.02 22.31 -9.31
C GLY A 83 -7.95 21.14 -9.61
N VAL A 84 -7.44 19.91 -9.58
CA VAL A 84 -8.25 18.69 -9.71
C VAL A 84 -9.17 18.52 -8.51
N ASP A 85 -8.68 18.77 -7.30
CA ASP A 85 -9.49 18.67 -6.06
C ASP A 85 -10.73 19.58 -6.10
N LEU A 86 -10.60 20.80 -6.60
CA LEU A 86 -11.74 21.72 -6.74
C LEU A 86 -12.78 21.18 -7.72
N ALA A 87 -12.35 20.61 -8.84
CA ALA A 87 -13.25 20.01 -9.81
C ALA A 87 -13.94 18.75 -9.23
N MET A 88 -13.20 17.91 -8.47
CA MET A 88 -13.79 16.78 -7.77
C MET A 88 -14.84 17.22 -6.76
N ALA A 89 -14.53 18.19 -5.89
CA ALA A 89 -15.47 18.70 -4.89
C ALA A 89 -16.77 19.18 -5.51
N ALA A 90 -16.70 19.89 -6.64
CA ALA A 90 -17.89 20.32 -7.39
C ALA A 90 -18.72 19.14 -7.94
N GLY A 91 -18.05 18.02 -8.28
CA GLY A 91 -18.70 16.81 -8.81
C GLY A 91 -19.41 15.95 -7.77
N THR A 92 -19.25 16.20 -6.46
CA THR A 92 -19.77 15.34 -5.37
C THR A 92 -21.17 15.72 -4.90
N ALA A 93 -21.90 16.57 -5.63
CA ALA A 93 -23.25 16.97 -5.25
C ALA A 93 -24.19 15.76 -5.07
N GLY A 94 -24.97 15.78 -3.98
CA GLY A 94 -25.94 14.75 -3.65
C GLY A 94 -25.34 13.45 -3.06
N THR A 95 -24.07 13.46 -2.65
CA THR A 95 -23.47 12.39 -1.83
C THR A 95 -24.01 12.44 -0.40
N ASP A 96 -23.96 11.30 0.31
CA ASP A 96 -24.22 11.22 1.74
C ASP A 96 -22.93 11.19 2.56
N VAL A 97 -21.85 10.64 1.99
CA VAL A 97 -20.53 10.52 2.62
C VAL A 97 -19.44 10.76 1.57
N LEU A 98 -18.46 11.57 1.92
CA LEU A 98 -17.21 11.74 1.18
C LEU A 98 -16.14 10.89 1.83
N HIS A 99 -15.39 10.11 1.05
CA HIS A 99 -14.28 9.32 1.54
C HIS A 99 -13.04 9.55 0.68
N SER A 100 -12.05 10.27 1.20
CA SER A 100 -10.83 10.59 0.46
C SER A 100 -9.64 9.72 0.86
N HIS A 101 -8.76 9.50 -0.11
CA HIS A 101 -7.56 8.69 0.02
C HIS A 101 -6.33 9.50 -0.38
N THR A 102 -5.35 9.60 0.52
CA THR A 102 -4.10 10.37 0.38
C THR A 102 -4.31 11.88 0.26
N TRP A 103 -3.24 12.65 0.49
CA TRP A 103 -3.28 14.12 0.41
C TRP A 103 -3.74 14.62 -0.97
N TYR A 104 -3.54 13.82 -2.02
CA TYR A 104 -3.92 14.16 -3.39
C TYR A 104 -5.42 14.39 -3.59
N ALA A 105 -6.27 13.83 -2.73
CA ALA A 105 -7.72 13.98 -2.81
C ALA A 105 -8.34 14.47 -1.48
N ASN A 106 -7.52 14.67 -0.46
CA ASN A 106 -7.99 15.09 0.86
C ASN A 106 -8.61 16.48 0.84
N LEU A 107 -8.06 17.39 0.03
CA LEU A 107 -8.62 18.74 -0.10
C LEU A 107 -10.00 18.69 -0.78
N ALA A 108 -10.19 17.85 -1.79
CA ALA A 108 -11.49 17.65 -2.43
C ALA A 108 -12.56 17.21 -1.43
N GLY A 109 -12.24 16.24 -0.56
CA GLY A 109 -13.12 15.78 0.49
C GLY A 109 -13.44 16.86 1.52
N HIS A 110 -12.43 17.62 1.95
CA HIS A 110 -12.63 18.73 2.89
C HIS A 110 -13.52 19.86 2.31
N VAL A 111 -13.25 20.29 1.09
CA VAL A 111 -14.06 21.32 0.42
C VAL A 111 -15.48 20.82 0.16
N GLY A 112 -15.64 19.59 -0.31
CA GLY A 112 -16.96 18.97 -0.52
C GLY A 112 -17.78 18.87 0.78
N LYS A 113 -17.15 18.51 1.90
CA LYS A 113 -17.77 18.53 3.25
C LYS A 113 -18.34 19.90 3.58
N LEU A 114 -17.56 20.96 3.38
CA LEU A 114 -17.97 22.33 3.66
C LEU A 114 -19.08 22.80 2.71
N LEU A 115 -18.98 22.43 1.44
CA LEU A 115 -19.90 22.85 0.39
C LEU A 115 -21.28 22.19 0.52
N HIS A 116 -21.29 20.90 0.83
CA HIS A 116 -22.52 20.09 0.82
C HIS A 116 -23.05 19.75 2.22
N GLY A 117 -22.33 20.07 3.28
CA GLY A 117 -22.75 19.77 4.65
C GLY A 117 -22.80 18.27 4.97
N VAL A 118 -21.96 17.43 4.34
CA VAL A 118 -21.91 15.97 4.52
C VAL A 118 -20.65 15.54 5.27
N PRO A 119 -20.63 14.36 5.92
CA PRO A 119 -19.43 13.88 6.59
C PRO A 119 -18.31 13.56 5.61
N HIS A 120 -17.07 13.84 6.06
CA HIS A 120 -15.85 13.48 5.37
C HIS A 120 -15.05 12.45 6.17
N VAL A 121 -14.83 11.30 5.58
CA VAL A 121 -13.96 10.23 6.08
C VAL A 121 -12.63 10.28 5.32
N VAL A 122 -11.52 10.12 6.01
CA VAL A 122 -10.18 10.11 5.39
C VAL A 122 -9.50 8.79 5.70
N THR A 123 -9.08 8.03 4.68
CA THR A 123 -8.17 6.89 4.89
C THR A 123 -6.72 7.32 4.72
N VAL A 124 -5.91 7.03 5.74
CA VAL A 124 -4.47 7.33 5.78
C VAL A 124 -3.68 6.13 5.32
N HIS A 125 -3.08 6.24 4.13
CA HIS A 125 -2.18 5.23 3.54
C HIS A 125 -0.70 5.54 3.81
N SER A 126 -0.38 6.79 4.08
CA SER A 126 0.93 7.32 4.47
C SER A 126 0.73 8.72 5.03
N LEU A 127 1.72 9.25 5.73
CA LEU A 127 1.71 10.59 6.29
C LEU A 127 2.85 11.42 5.70
N GLU A 128 2.56 12.64 5.25
CA GLU A 128 3.57 13.53 4.67
C GLU A 128 4.75 13.80 5.65
N PRO A 129 4.54 14.07 6.96
CA PRO A 129 5.64 14.27 7.90
C PRO A 129 6.60 13.07 8.06
N LEU A 130 6.13 11.86 7.79
CA LEU A 130 6.95 10.63 7.84
C LEU A 130 7.57 10.26 6.48
N ARG A 131 7.53 11.20 5.53
CA ARG A 131 8.07 11.03 4.18
C ARG A 131 8.92 12.25 3.78
N PRO A 132 9.95 12.62 4.58
CA PRO A 132 10.74 13.83 4.36
C PRO A 132 11.41 13.87 2.97
N TRP A 133 11.73 12.71 2.37
CA TRP A 133 12.24 12.60 1.01
C TRP A 133 11.26 13.12 -0.06
N LYS A 134 9.96 13.28 0.26
CA LYS A 134 8.98 13.91 -0.63
C LYS A 134 9.28 15.39 -0.89
N ALA A 135 9.96 16.07 0.03
CA ALA A 135 10.39 17.44 -0.18
C ALA A 135 11.33 17.56 -1.38
N GLU A 136 12.18 16.56 -1.64
CA GLU A 136 13.05 16.50 -2.80
C GLU A 136 12.26 16.40 -4.12
N GLN A 137 11.12 15.70 -4.11
CA GLN A 137 10.26 15.49 -5.29
C GLN A 137 9.32 16.67 -5.55
N LEU A 138 8.76 17.26 -4.52
CA LEU A 138 7.73 18.31 -4.61
C LEU A 138 8.29 19.73 -4.48
N GLY A 139 9.51 19.87 -3.99
CA GLY A 139 10.11 21.19 -3.70
C GLY A 139 9.19 22.03 -2.82
N GLY A 140 8.90 23.26 -3.22
CA GLY A 140 7.95 24.15 -2.51
C GLY A 140 6.52 23.60 -2.40
N GLY A 141 6.14 22.65 -3.24
CA GLY A 141 4.84 21.97 -3.17
C GLY A 141 4.66 21.07 -1.95
N TYR A 142 5.75 20.68 -1.27
CA TYR A 142 5.68 19.86 -0.05
C TYR A 142 4.95 20.59 1.10
N ALA A 143 5.11 21.90 1.21
CA ALA A 143 4.35 22.69 2.19
C ALA A 143 2.85 22.67 1.91
N LEU A 144 2.46 22.66 0.63
CA LEU A 144 1.05 22.57 0.21
C LEU A 144 0.48 21.17 0.46
N SER A 145 1.20 20.10 0.12
CA SER A 145 0.74 18.73 0.38
C SER A 145 0.54 18.47 1.87
N SER A 146 1.49 18.91 2.70
CA SER A 146 1.41 18.82 4.15
C SER A 146 0.26 19.65 4.74
N TRP A 147 -0.01 20.83 4.16
CA TRP A 147 -1.15 21.64 4.56
C TRP A 147 -2.49 21.00 4.20
N CYS A 148 -2.63 20.48 2.98
CA CYS A 148 -3.85 19.79 2.53
C CYS A 148 -4.14 18.57 3.43
N GLU A 149 -3.12 17.73 3.69
CA GLU A 149 -3.25 16.54 4.53
C GLU A 149 -3.69 16.92 5.95
N ARG A 150 -2.96 17.83 6.60
CA ARG A 150 -3.27 18.28 7.96
C ARG A 150 -4.68 18.88 8.06
N THR A 151 -5.05 19.79 7.15
CA THR A 151 -6.35 20.45 7.17
C THR A 151 -7.49 19.46 7.05
N ALA A 152 -7.35 18.47 6.18
CA ALA A 152 -8.38 17.46 6.00
C ALA A 152 -8.48 16.52 7.21
N LEU A 153 -7.34 16.04 7.74
CA LEU A 153 -7.30 15.13 8.89
C LEU A 153 -7.87 15.77 10.17
N GLU A 154 -7.48 17.01 10.48
CA GLU A 154 -7.96 17.74 11.66
C GLU A 154 -9.48 18.04 11.58
N ALA A 155 -9.99 18.25 10.37
CA ALA A 155 -11.40 18.57 10.13
C ALA A 155 -12.28 17.34 9.80
N ALA A 156 -11.72 16.15 9.57
CA ALA A 156 -12.48 14.94 9.22
C ALA A 156 -13.47 14.53 10.32
N ASP A 157 -14.62 13.99 9.93
CA ASP A 157 -15.60 13.42 10.88
C ASP A 157 -15.12 12.05 11.39
N ALA A 158 -14.42 11.28 10.55
CA ALA A 158 -13.71 10.08 10.94
C ALA A 158 -12.41 9.92 10.13
N VAL A 159 -11.40 9.29 10.74
CA VAL A 159 -10.13 8.95 10.10
C VAL A 159 -9.92 7.45 10.19
N ILE A 160 -9.68 6.79 9.06
CA ILE A 160 -9.31 5.39 8.99
C ILE A 160 -7.80 5.29 8.90
N ALA A 161 -7.19 4.66 9.90
CA ALA A 161 -5.79 4.25 9.87
C ALA A 161 -5.70 2.79 9.40
N VAL A 162 -4.83 2.51 8.43
CA VAL A 162 -4.71 1.16 7.84
C VAL A 162 -4.03 0.14 8.75
N SER A 163 -3.55 0.58 9.92
CA SER A 163 -2.98 -0.27 10.97
C SER A 163 -2.98 0.48 12.31
N ALA A 164 -2.82 -0.22 13.42
CA ALA A 164 -2.59 0.39 14.72
C ALA A 164 -1.23 1.14 14.76
N GLY A 165 -0.24 0.65 14.00
CA GLY A 165 1.00 1.38 13.73
C GLY A 165 0.73 2.75 13.12
N MET A 166 -0.01 2.79 12.03
CA MET A 166 -0.41 4.04 11.36
C MET A 166 -1.23 4.95 12.27
N MET A 167 -2.11 4.41 13.13
CA MET A 167 -2.86 5.20 14.11
C MET A 167 -1.92 5.90 15.10
N ARG A 168 -0.91 5.20 15.61
CA ARG A 168 0.10 5.82 16.51
C ARG A 168 0.88 6.93 15.81
N ASP A 169 1.32 6.67 14.59
CA ASP A 169 2.06 7.63 13.76
C ASP A 169 1.22 8.87 13.44
N LEU A 170 -0.06 8.66 13.08
CA LEU A 170 -1.02 9.74 12.83
C LEU A 170 -1.19 10.65 14.05
N LEU A 171 -1.45 10.06 15.22
CA LEU A 171 -1.69 10.84 16.45
C LEU A 171 -0.41 11.56 16.95
N ALA A 172 0.76 11.00 16.68
CA ALA A 172 2.04 11.65 16.95
C ALA A 172 2.31 12.80 15.99
N ALA A 173 2.04 12.63 14.69
CA ALA A 173 2.28 13.65 13.66
C ALA A 173 1.25 14.79 13.69
N TYR A 174 0.00 14.50 14.06
CA TYR A 174 -1.12 15.44 14.09
C TYR A 174 -1.87 15.39 15.44
N PRO A 175 -1.28 15.98 16.51
CA PRO A 175 -1.87 15.92 17.86
C PRO A 175 -3.24 16.58 18.01
N ALA A 176 -3.66 17.41 17.05
CA ALA A 176 -4.99 18.01 17.02
C ALA A 176 -6.09 17.06 16.55
N VAL A 177 -5.74 15.90 15.97
CA VAL A 177 -6.69 14.86 15.62
C VAL A 177 -7.14 14.12 16.88
N SER A 178 -8.44 14.13 17.18
CA SER A 178 -8.99 13.40 18.34
C SER A 178 -8.89 11.88 18.12
N PRO A 179 -8.29 11.12 19.07
CA PRO A 179 -8.22 9.66 18.98
C PRO A 179 -9.59 8.99 18.83
N GLU A 180 -10.65 9.60 19.35
CA GLU A 180 -12.02 9.10 19.28
C GLU A 180 -12.57 9.08 17.85
N ARG A 181 -12.01 9.88 16.94
CA ARG A 181 -12.36 9.90 15.52
C ARG A 181 -11.54 8.93 14.67
N VAL A 182 -10.51 8.28 15.25
CA VAL A 182 -9.64 7.36 14.50
C VAL A 182 -10.14 5.93 14.66
N ARG A 183 -10.25 5.21 13.54
CA ARG A 183 -10.60 3.79 13.46
C ARG A 183 -9.50 3.03 12.74
N VAL A 184 -9.15 1.85 13.24
CA VAL A 184 -8.24 0.95 12.53
C VAL A 184 -9.06 0.06 11.61
N VAL A 185 -8.88 0.22 10.30
CA VAL A 185 -9.44 -0.67 9.28
C VAL A 185 -8.31 -1.05 8.33
N HIS A 186 -7.87 -2.31 8.40
CA HIS A 186 -6.77 -2.82 7.60
C HIS A 186 -7.09 -2.81 6.10
N ASN A 187 -6.07 -2.84 5.25
CA ASN A 187 -6.27 -3.15 3.84
C ASN A 187 -6.59 -4.63 3.67
N GLY A 188 -7.35 -4.95 2.64
CA GLY A 188 -7.70 -6.32 2.29
C GLY A 188 -6.77 -6.93 1.26
N ILE A 189 -7.01 -8.21 1.00
CA ILE A 189 -6.43 -8.99 -0.11
C ILE A 189 -7.53 -9.77 -0.83
N ASP A 190 -7.44 -9.86 -2.16
CA ASP A 190 -8.29 -10.75 -2.95
C ASP A 190 -7.67 -12.15 -3.00
N THR A 191 -8.12 -13.02 -2.10
CA THR A 191 -7.60 -14.38 -1.96
C THR A 191 -8.06 -15.35 -3.05
N HIS A 192 -8.96 -14.93 -3.93
CA HIS A 192 -9.30 -15.66 -5.15
C HIS A 192 -8.31 -15.35 -6.26
N GLN A 193 -7.95 -14.08 -6.41
CA GLN A 193 -6.93 -13.64 -7.36
C GLN A 193 -5.53 -14.08 -6.91
N TYR A 194 -5.17 -13.74 -5.66
CA TYR A 194 -3.90 -14.16 -5.06
C TYR A 194 -4.10 -15.55 -4.41
N SER A 195 -3.74 -16.57 -5.14
CA SER A 195 -3.80 -17.97 -4.72
C SER A 195 -2.63 -18.73 -5.34
N PRO A 196 -2.22 -19.87 -4.76
CA PRO A 196 -1.12 -20.66 -5.30
C PRO A 196 -1.36 -21.01 -6.79
N ASP A 197 -0.38 -20.68 -7.62
CA ASP A 197 -0.34 -21.00 -9.05
C ASP A 197 0.73 -22.07 -9.29
N PRO A 198 0.38 -23.28 -9.77
CA PRO A 198 1.32 -24.35 -10.07
C PRO A 198 2.10 -24.17 -11.38
N GLY A 199 1.77 -23.16 -12.19
CA GLY A 199 2.45 -22.87 -13.47
C GLY A 199 3.92 -22.49 -13.25
N THR A 200 4.78 -22.76 -14.25
CA THR A 200 6.23 -22.45 -14.19
C THR A 200 6.75 -21.76 -15.44
N ASP A 201 5.88 -21.41 -16.37
CA ASP A 201 6.24 -20.79 -17.66
C ASP A 201 6.88 -19.40 -17.47
N VAL A 202 6.40 -18.61 -16.53
CA VAL A 202 6.99 -17.32 -16.19
C VAL A 202 8.39 -17.49 -15.57
N LEU A 203 8.55 -18.48 -14.67
CA LEU A 203 9.85 -18.78 -14.08
C LEU A 203 10.86 -19.17 -15.15
N ALA A 204 10.46 -20.09 -16.05
CA ALA A 204 11.31 -20.54 -17.17
C ALA A 204 11.71 -19.38 -18.08
N ARG A 205 10.77 -18.48 -18.41
CA ARG A 205 11.03 -17.28 -19.22
C ARG A 205 12.04 -16.33 -18.56
N LEU A 206 11.99 -16.21 -17.22
CA LEU A 206 12.87 -15.35 -16.46
C LEU A 206 14.20 -16.01 -16.07
N GLY A 207 14.36 -17.31 -16.35
CA GLY A 207 15.56 -18.08 -15.97
C GLY A 207 15.62 -18.38 -14.47
N VAL A 208 14.47 -18.49 -13.82
CA VAL A 208 14.33 -18.94 -12.42
C VAL A 208 14.10 -20.44 -12.41
N ASP A 209 14.91 -21.17 -11.67
CA ASP A 209 14.80 -22.62 -11.50
C ASP A 209 13.83 -22.92 -10.35
N PRO A 210 12.67 -23.56 -10.60
CA PRO A 210 11.68 -23.85 -9.56
C PRO A 210 12.15 -24.88 -8.51
N ASP A 211 13.18 -25.67 -8.82
CA ASP A 211 13.72 -26.68 -7.93
C ASP A 211 14.80 -26.15 -6.98
N ARG A 212 15.23 -24.89 -7.17
CA ARG A 212 16.20 -24.23 -6.30
C ARG A 212 15.53 -23.31 -5.29
N PRO A 213 16.01 -23.25 -4.02
CA PRO A 213 15.51 -22.27 -3.07
C PRO A 213 15.61 -20.83 -3.62
N SER A 214 14.56 -20.05 -3.40
CA SER A 214 14.50 -18.68 -3.91
C SER A 214 14.04 -17.67 -2.86
N VAL A 215 14.64 -16.48 -2.93
CA VAL A 215 14.29 -15.30 -2.16
C VAL A 215 13.69 -14.27 -3.12
N THR A 216 12.46 -13.90 -2.89
CA THR A 216 11.75 -12.95 -3.77
C THR A 216 11.50 -11.62 -3.07
N TYR A 217 11.71 -10.54 -3.80
CA TYR A 217 11.35 -9.18 -3.44
C TYR A 217 10.40 -8.60 -4.49
N VAL A 218 9.35 -7.92 -4.05
CA VAL A 218 8.42 -7.19 -4.93
C VAL A 218 8.24 -5.78 -4.40
N GLY A 219 8.56 -4.77 -5.20
CA GLY A 219 8.35 -3.38 -4.81
C GLY A 219 9.11 -2.36 -5.65
N ARG A 220 8.76 -1.07 -5.44
CA ARG A 220 9.52 0.03 -6.05
C ARG A 220 10.89 0.18 -5.42
N ILE A 221 11.82 0.74 -6.18
CA ILE A 221 13.16 1.08 -5.69
C ILE A 221 13.07 2.42 -4.96
N THR A 222 12.82 2.37 -3.66
CA THR A 222 12.72 3.56 -2.81
C THR A 222 13.48 3.33 -1.49
N ARG A 223 13.91 4.41 -0.83
CA ARG A 223 14.55 4.30 0.51
C ARG A 223 13.64 3.61 1.50
N GLN A 224 12.34 3.93 1.46
CA GLN A 224 11.30 3.33 2.29
C GLN A 224 11.27 1.80 2.20
N LYS A 225 11.43 1.23 1.00
CA LYS A 225 11.31 -0.20 0.75
C LYS A 225 12.55 -1.02 1.11
N GLY A 226 13.66 -0.37 1.44
CA GLY A 226 14.82 -0.99 2.05
C GLY A 226 15.56 -2.01 1.17
N LEU A 227 15.35 -2.02 -0.15
CA LEU A 227 16.00 -2.96 -1.08
C LEU A 227 17.54 -3.01 -0.92
N PRO A 228 18.27 -1.90 -0.70
CA PRO A 228 19.72 -1.96 -0.48
C PRO A 228 20.14 -2.85 0.71
N TYR A 229 19.32 -2.92 1.77
CA TYR A 229 19.63 -3.80 2.92
C TYR A 229 19.49 -5.28 2.55
N LEU A 230 18.45 -5.65 1.78
CA LEU A 230 18.31 -7.00 1.25
C LEU A 230 19.47 -7.37 0.34
N LEU A 231 19.89 -6.48 -0.56
CA LEU A 231 21.01 -6.75 -1.47
C LEU A 231 22.35 -6.92 -0.74
N ARG A 232 22.56 -6.20 0.37
CA ARG A 232 23.72 -6.41 1.24
C ARG A 232 23.61 -7.73 2.01
N ALA A 233 22.41 -8.07 2.54
CA ALA A 233 22.14 -9.34 3.22
C ALA A 233 22.33 -10.54 2.27
N ALA A 234 21.97 -10.40 0.99
CA ALA A 234 22.08 -11.44 -0.01
C ALA A 234 23.51 -11.95 -0.24
N ARG A 235 24.55 -11.16 0.09
CA ARG A 235 25.94 -11.61 0.06
C ARG A 235 26.26 -12.73 1.07
N ARG A 236 25.44 -12.88 2.09
CA ARG A 236 25.61 -13.84 3.18
C ARG A 236 24.73 -15.09 3.03
N LEU A 237 23.78 -15.07 2.08
CA LEU A 237 22.86 -16.19 1.85
C LEU A 237 23.56 -17.39 1.21
N PRO A 238 23.05 -18.62 1.42
CA PRO A 238 23.54 -19.82 0.77
C PRO A 238 23.71 -19.65 -0.74
N ALA A 239 24.78 -20.21 -1.30
CA ALA A 239 25.16 -20.01 -2.71
C ALA A 239 24.11 -20.60 -3.69
N GLU A 240 23.43 -21.67 -3.28
CA GLU A 240 22.38 -22.34 -4.04
C GLU A 240 21.08 -21.52 -4.14
N ALA A 241 20.85 -20.57 -3.24
CA ALA A 241 19.64 -19.76 -3.24
C ALA A 241 19.64 -18.75 -4.41
N GLN A 242 18.54 -18.66 -5.10
CA GLN A 242 18.28 -17.65 -6.12
C GLN A 242 17.73 -16.36 -5.49
N LEU A 243 18.01 -15.22 -6.09
CA LEU A 243 17.46 -13.92 -5.71
C LEU A 243 16.62 -13.39 -6.86
N VAL A 244 15.30 -13.30 -6.66
CA VAL A 244 14.35 -12.81 -7.66
C VAL A 244 13.84 -11.43 -7.25
N LEU A 245 14.25 -10.41 -7.97
CA LEU A 245 13.94 -9.02 -7.69
C LEU A 245 12.93 -8.48 -8.72
N LEU A 246 11.68 -8.32 -8.33
CA LEU A 246 10.68 -7.59 -9.09
C LEU A 246 10.70 -6.14 -8.60
N ALA A 247 11.67 -5.37 -9.09
CA ALA A 247 12.03 -4.07 -8.54
C ALA A 247 12.27 -3.04 -9.64
N GLY A 248 11.40 -2.03 -9.69
CA GLY A 248 11.47 -0.94 -10.68
C GLY A 248 11.04 0.40 -10.10
N ALA A 249 10.81 1.38 -10.98
CA ALA A 249 10.32 2.70 -10.65
C ALA A 249 11.10 3.37 -9.49
N PRO A 250 12.40 3.67 -9.67
CA PRO A 250 13.20 4.32 -8.64
C PRO A 250 12.67 5.73 -8.36
N ASP A 251 12.65 6.13 -7.07
CA ASP A 251 12.22 7.47 -6.66
C ASP A 251 13.23 8.55 -7.04
N THR A 252 14.54 8.24 -7.02
CA THR A 252 15.63 9.15 -7.39
C THR A 252 16.74 8.43 -8.16
N ALA A 253 17.57 9.18 -8.86
CA ALA A 253 18.71 8.63 -9.60
C ALA A 253 19.78 8.01 -8.67
N GLU A 254 19.95 8.57 -7.47
CA GLU A 254 20.92 8.10 -6.49
C GLU A 254 20.58 6.69 -5.98
N ILE A 255 19.31 6.43 -5.62
CA ILE A 255 18.88 5.10 -5.17
C ILE A 255 18.90 4.09 -6.32
N ALA A 256 18.63 4.54 -7.56
CA ALA A 256 18.75 3.69 -8.74
C ALA A 256 20.20 3.22 -8.92
N ALA A 257 21.16 4.15 -8.91
CA ALA A 257 22.59 3.86 -9.05
C ALA A 257 23.11 2.95 -7.93
N GLU A 258 22.70 3.19 -6.66
CA GLU A 258 23.06 2.33 -5.53
C GLU A 258 22.60 0.90 -5.75
N VAL A 259 21.34 0.70 -6.17
CA VAL A 259 20.77 -0.63 -6.42
C VAL A 259 21.48 -1.32 -7.60
N GLU A 260 21.74 -0.61 -8.68
CA GLU A 260 22.48 -1.14 -9.85
C GLU A 260 23.88 -1.63 -9.47
N GLU A 261 24.63 -0.85 -8.67
CA GLU A 261 25.95 -1.22 -8.18
C GLU A 261 25.89 -2.48 -7.28
N LEU A 262 24.93 -2.52 -6.35
CA LEU A 262 24.76 -3.68 -5.45
C LEU A 262 24.39 -4.95 -6.23
N VAL A 263 23.49 -4.86 -7.22
CA VAL A 263 23.12 -6.01 -8.06
C VAL A 263 24.30 -6.45 -8.94
N ALA A 264 25.05 -5.51 -9.53
CA ALA A 264 26.24 -5.85 -10.30
C ALA A 264 27.28 -6.58 -9.44
N GLY A 265 27.51 -6.10 -8.21
CA GLY A 265 28.40 -6.77 -7.25
C GLY A 265 27.94 -8.17 -6.85
N LEU A 266 26.63 -8.38 -6.70
CA LEU A 266 26.05 -9.72 -6.42
C LEU A 266 26.24 -10.66 -7.62
N ARG A 267 25.95 -10.22 -8.84
CA ARG A 267 26.14 -11.00 -10.07
C ARG A 267 27.60 -11.40 -10.31
N GLY A 268 28.55 -10.57 -9.83
CA GLY A 268 29.99 -10.91 -9.86
C GLY A 268 30.43 -11.96 -8.84
N SER A 269 29.63 -12.24 -7.82
CA SER A 269 30.00 -13.12 -6.69
C SER A 269 29.10 -14.34 -6.52
N ARG A 270 27.91 -14.37 -7.13
CA ARG A 270 26.95 -15.49 -7.05
C ARG A 270 26.11 -15.60 -8.32
N GLU A 271 25.66 -16.82 -8.61
CA GLU A 271 24.68 -17.10 -9.67
C GLU A 271 23.23 -16.94 -9.16
N GLY A 272 22.28 -16.96 -10.10
CA GLY A 272 20.84 -16.95 -9.79
C GLY A 272 20.31 -15.58 -9.30
N VAL A 273 20.92 -14.47 -9.75
CA VAL A 273 20.42 -13.12 -9.47
C VAL A 273 19.61 -12.64 -10.67
N VAL A 274 18.28 -12.75 -10.55
CA VAL A 274 17.29 -12.32 -11.53
C VAL A 274 16.71 -10.98 -11.11
N TRP A 275 16.81 -9.96 -11.96
CA TRP A 275 16.25 -8.64 -11.72
C TRP A 275 15.36 -8.22 -12.89
N VAL A 276 14.09 -8.00 -12.59
CA VAL A 276 13.05 -7.51 -13.50
C VAL A 276 12.70 -6.09 -13.09
N ALA A 277 13.04 -5.12 -13.92
CA ALA A 277 12.85 -3.69 -13.63
C ALA A 277 11.46 -3.17 -14.08
N GLU A 278 10.84 -3.84 -15.03
CA GLU A 278 9.47 -3.53 -15.46
C GLU A 278 8.42 -4.07 -14.49
N MET A 279 7.26 -3.42 -14.50
CA MET A 279 6.09 -3.90 -13.75
C MET A 279 5.48 -5.10 -14.45
N LEU A 280 5.55 -6.26 -13.84
CA LEU A 280 4.91 -7.47 -14.35
C LEU A 280 3.39 -7.45 -14.12
N PRO A 281 2.61 -8.11 -15.00
CA PRO A 281 1.19 -8.37 -14.76
C PRO A 281 0.97 -9.17 -13.47
N LYS A 282 -0.13 -8.88 -12.76
CA LYS A 282 -0.46 -9.57 -11.49
C LYS A 282 -0.37 -11.11 -11.57
N PRO A 283 -0.89 -11.81 -12.62
CA PRO A 283 -0.75 -13.27 -12.70
C PRO A 283 0.70 -13.75 -12.71
N GLU A 284 1.60 -13.00 -13.34
CA GLU A 284 3.02 -13.36 -13.38
C GLU A 284 3.68 -13.20 -12.00
N VAL A 285 3.34 -12.12 -11.28
CA VAL A 285 3.80 -11.92 -9.89
C VAL A 285 3.28 -13.04 -8.97
N ILE A 286 2.01 -13.44 -9.12
CA ILE A 286 1.40 -14.54 -8.37
C ILE A 286 2.14 -15.85 -8.61
N GLN A 287 2.46 -16.18 -9.86
CA GLN A 287 3.21 -17.39 -10.19
C GLN A 287 4.61 -17.37 -9.53
N ILE A 288 5.33 -16.24 -9.61
CA ILE A 288 6.65 -16.09 -9.01
C ILE A 288 6.57 -16.23 -7.48
N LEU A 289 5.60 -15.57 -6.83
CA LEU A 289 5.40 -15.70 -5.38
C LEU A 289 5.08 -17.15 -5.00
N SER A 290 4.22 -17.83 -5.72
CA SER A 290 3.80 -19.21 -5.43
C SER A 290 4.94 -20.23 -5.46
N HIS A 291 6.01 -19.93 -6.17
CA HIS A 291 7.23 -20.77 -6.25
C HIS A 291 8.38 -20.24 -5.41
N SER A 292 8.19 -19.15 -4.67
CA SER A 292 9.22 -18.57 -3.82
C SER A 292 9.32 -19.31 -2.50
N THR A 293 10.55 -19.66 -2.07
CA THR A 293 10.78 -20.23 -0.74
C THR A 293 10.50 -19.19 0.34
N VAL A 294 10.97 -17.94 0.11
CA VAL A 294 10.84 -16.84 1.06
C VAL A 294 10.56 -15.54 0.30
N PHE A 295 9.50 -14.84 0.67
CA PHE A 295 9.28 -13.46 0.29
C PHE A 295 9.90 -12.53 1.35
N VAL A 296 10.63 -11.49 0.91
CA VAL A 296 11.29 -10.56 1.83
C VAL A 296 10.75 -9.14 1.68
N CYS A 297 10.31 -8.57 2.81
CA CYS A 297 9.88 -7.17 2.92
C CYS A 297 10.81 -6.40 3.88
N PRO A 298 11.94 -5.86 3.41
CA PRO A 298 12.95 -5.19 4.23
C PRO A 298 12.63 -3.71 4.46
N SER A 299 11.35 -3.33 4.39
CA SER A 299 10.90 -1.94 4.48
C SER A 299 11.33 -1.30 5.80
N VAL A 300 11.84 -0.07 5.75
CA VAL A 300 12.16 0.72 6.95
C VAL A 300 10.96 1.58 7.40
N TYR A 301 9.98 1.76 6.54
CA TYR A 301 8.70 2.36 6.85
C TYR A 301 7.61 1.66 6.04
N GLU A 302 6.62 1.08 6.71
CA GLU A 302 5.54 0.37 6.03
C GLU A 302 4.21 0.57 6.77
N PRO A 303 3.30 1.38 6.24
CA PRO A 303 2.01 1.65 6.87
C PRO A 303 1.20 0.40 7.22
N MET A 304 1.22 -0.60 6.34
CA MET A 304 0.59 -1.89 6.57
C MET A 304 1.37 -3.05 5.92
N GLY A 305 1.75 -2.90 4.63
CA GLY A 305 2.48 -3.94 3.90
C GLY A 305 1.57 -4.93 3.17
N ILE A 306 0.72 -4.44 2.27
CA ILE A 306 -0.17 -5.27 1.42
C ILE A 306 0.62 -6.38 0.71
N VAL A 307 1.84 -6.09 0.26
CA VAL A 307 2.69 -7.06 -0.44
C VAL A 307 3.01 -8.32 0.39
N ASN A 308 3.03 -8.19 1.73
CA ASN A 308 3.13 -9.36 2.61
C ASN A 308 1.85 -10.23 2.53
N LEU A 309 0.67 -9.60 2.44
CA LEU A 309 -0.59 -10.33 2.24
C LEU A 309 -0.63 -11.02 0.88
N GLU A 310 -0.08 -10.41 -0.16
CA GLU A 310 0.03 -10.99 -1.50
C GLU A 310 0.88 -12.27 -1.46
N ALA A 311 2.05 -12.21 -0.82
CA ALA A 311 2.92 -13.37 -0.62
C ALA A 311 2.26 -14.46 0.23
N MET A 312 1.68 -14.08 1.38
CA MET A 312 0.96 -15.02 2.26
C MET A 312 -0.22 -15.68 1.55
N ALA A 313 -0.97 -14.94 0.73
CA ALA A 313 -2.08 -15.49 -0.04
C ALA A 313 -1.62 -16.51 -1.09
N CYS A 314 -0.40 -16.39 -1.60
CA CYS A 314 0.27 -17.35 -2.49
C CYS A 314 0.96 -18.52 -1.75
N GLU A 315 0.75 -18.69 -0.45
CA GLU A 315 1.41 -19.69 0.42
C GLU A 315 2.93 -19.54 0.52
N THR A 316 3.45 -18.32 0.39
CA THR A 316 4.88 -18.03 0.54
C THR A 316 5.18 -17.59 1.97
N ALA A 317 6.23 -18.18 2.57
CA ALA A 317 6.74 -17.72 3.86
C ALA A 317 7.29 -16.28 3.76
N VAL A 318 7.11 -15.49 4.81
CA VAL A 318 7.51 -14.08 4.81
C VAL A 318 8.64 -13.84 5.81
N VAL A 319 9.69 -13.13 5.38
CA VAL A 319 10.65 -12.47 6.28
C VAL A 319 10.46 -10.96 6.11
N ALA A 320 10.13 -10.26 7.17
CA ALA A 320 9.82 -8.83 7.08
C ALA A 320 10.36 -8.04 8.27
N THR A 321 10.60 -6.76 8.07
CA THR A 321 11.01 -5.85 9.14
C THR A 321 9.85 -5.63 10.12
N ALA A 322 10.14 -5.64 11.42
CA ALA A 322 9.17 -5.35 12.48
C ALA A 322 8.90 -3.82 12.58
N THR A 323 8.30 -3.23 11.53
CA THR A 323 8.01 -1.78 11.46
C THR A 323 6.58 -1.51 11.01
N GLY A 324 6.02 -0.38 11.44
CA GLY A 324 4.70 0.11 11.04
C GLY A 324 3.59 -0.89 11.31
N GLY A 325 2.84 -1.28 10.27
CA GLY A 325 1.76 -2.25 10.32
C GLY A 325 2.17 -3.70 10.00
N ILE A 326 3.43 -3.96 9.62
CA ILE A 326 3.88 -5.32 9.27
C ILE A 326 3.61 -6.33 10.40
N PRO A 327 3.86 -6.03 11.70
CA PRO A 327 3.58 -6.99 12.80
C PRO A 327 2.10 -7.32 12.99
N GLU A 328 1.19 -6.54 12.40
CA GLU A 328 -0.25 -6.83 12.41
C GLU A 328 -0.64 -7.82 11.29
N VAL A 329 0.16 -7.86 10.22
CA VAL A 329 -0.02 -8.75 9.06
C VAL A 329 0.70 -10.08 9.30
N VAL A 330 2.01 -10.03 9.53
CA VAL A 330 2.88 -11.20 9.72
C VAL A 330 2.90 -11.57 11.20
N ALA A 331 2.44 -12.78 11.53
CA ALA A 331 2.53 -13.33 12.87
C ALA A 331 3.90 -14.00 13.05
N ASP A 332 4.77 -13.38 13.85
CA ASP A 332 6.13 -13.83 14.07
C ASP A 332 6.19 -15.27 14.60
N GLY A 333 7.07 -16.09 14.02
CA GLY A 333 7.24 -17.51 14.35
C GLY A 333 6.04 -18.40 13.95
N SER A 334 5.06 -17.87 13.21
CA SER A 334 3.85 -18.61 12.79
C SER A 334 3.54 -18.50 11.31
N THR A 335 3.61 -17.29 10.74
CA THR A 335 3.37 -17.06 9.31
C THR A 335 4.59 -16.48 8.61
N GLY A 336 5.65 -16.23 9.34
CA GLY A 336 6.91 -15.67 8.88
C GLY A 336 7.81 -15.31 10.06
N LEU A 337 8.90 -14.62 9.77
CA LEU A 337 9.85 -14.10 10.75
C LEU A 337 9.89 -12.57 10.68
N LEU A 338 9.85 -11.94 11.85
CA LEU A 338 9.96 -10.49 11.98
C LEU A 338 11.38 -10.11 12.43
N VAL A 339 12.06 -9.32 11.61
CA VAL A 339 13.39 -8.80 11.89
C VAL A 339 13.28 -7.47 12.66
N PRO A 340 13.77 -7.39 13.89
CA PRO A 340 13.74 -6.16 14.66
C PRO A 340 14.56 -5.04 14.00
N ILE A 341 14.10 -3.80 14.12
CA ILE A 341 14.81 -2.62 13.64
C ILE A 341 14.75 -1.51 14.69
N ALA A 342 15.92 -1.03 15.12
CA ALA A 342 16.03 0.20 15.86
C ALA A 342 16.31 1.34 14.90
N GLN A 343 15.47 2.40 14.91
CA GLN A 343 15.47 3.45 13.90
C GLN A 343 15.81 4.81 14.48
N ALA A 344 16.41 5.68 13.65
CA ALA A 344 16.62 7.07 13.97
C ALA A 344 15.28 7.79 14.21
N ALA A 345 15.28 8.73 15.16
CA ALA A 345 14.06 9.49 15.51
C ALA A 345 13.80 10.69 14.56
N ASP A 346 14.52 10.75 13.43
CA ASP A 346 14.45 11.84 12.45
C ASP A 346 13.35 11.66 11.38
N GLY A 347 12.55 10.61 11.49
CA GLY A 347 11.49 10.27 10.54
C GLY A 347 11.97 9.61 9.25
N THR A 348 13.28 9.42 9.05
CA THR A 348 13.82 8.75 7.84
C THR A 348 13.59 7.24 7.85
N GLY A 349 13.39 6.64 9.03
CA GLY A 349 13.34 5.20 9.21
C GLY A 349 14.72 4.51 9.12
N THR A 350 15.80 5.28 9.02
CA THR A 350 17.16 4.75 8.90
C THR A 350 17.51 3.87 10.12
N PRO A 351 18.01 2.63 9.93
CA PRO A 351 18.48 1.80 11.04
C PRO A 351 19.64 2.49 11.79
N LEU A 352 19.59 2.45 13.12
CA LEU A 352 20.70 2.94 13.96
C LEU A 352 21.97 2.11 13.81
N ASP A 353 21.81 0.82 13.53
CA ASP A 353 22.90 -0.11 13.24
C ASP A 353 22.55 -0.88 11.94
N PRO A 354 22.92 -0.30 10.77
CA PRO A 354 22.63 -0.92 9.49
C PRO A 354 23.29 -2.30 9.29
N ASP A 355 24.50 -2.50 9.81
CA ASP A 355 25.24 -3.75 9.64
C ASP A 355 24.60 -4.88 10.45
N ARG A 356 24.13 -4.59 11.65
CA ARG A 356 23.37 -5.53 12.45
C ARG A 356 22.04 -5.85 11.78
N PHE A 357 21.30 -4.86 11.31
CA PHE A 357 20.03 -5.09 10.61
C PHE A 357 20.20 -5.97 9.38
N VAL A 358 21.26 -5.75 8.59
CA VAL A 358 21.62 -6.58 7.43
C VAL A 358 21.95 -8.01 7.87
N ALA A 359 22.66 -8.19 9.01
CA ALA A 359 22.99 -9.49 9.56
C ALA A 359 21.73 -10.24 10.02
N ASP A 360 20.89 -9.60 10.84
CA ASP A 360 19.67 -10.19 11.36
C ASP A 360 18.70 -10.57 10.21
N LEU A 361 18.64 -9.75 9.14
CA LEU A 361 17.86 -10.05 7.94
C LEU A 361 18.40 -11.28 7.19
N ALA A 362 19.73 -11.37 7.02
CA ALA A 362 20.36 -12.52 6.37
C ALA A 362 20.13 -13.81 7.18
N ASP A 363 20.24 -13.75 8.50
CA ASP A 363 20.07 -14.89 9.38
C ASP A 363 18.60 -15.39 9.33
N ALA A 364 17.61 -14.52 9.39
CA ALA A 364 16.19 -14.87 9.27
C ALA A 364 15.85 -15.50 7.90
N ILE A 365 16.41 -14.96 6.81
CA ILE A 365 16.22 -15.53 5.47
C ILE A 365 16.87 -16.92 5.40
N THR A 366 18.11 -17.06 5.89
CA THR A 366 18.86 -18.31 5.86
C THR A 366 18.15 -19.41 6.66
N GLU A 367 17.53 -19.06 7.79
CA GLU A 367 16.74 -20.00 8.60
C GLU A 367 15.65 -20.69 7.77
N LEU A 368 14.88 -19.94 6.98
CA LEU A 368 13.82 -20.51 6.14
C LEU A 368 14.35 -21.18 4.87
N LEU A 369 15.47 -20.72 4.31
CA LEU A 369 16.11 -21.38 3.16
C LEU A 369 16.67 -22.77 3.55
N THR A 370 17.14 -22.94 4.78
CA THR A 370 17.73 -24.20 5.28
C THR A 370 16.70 -25.14 5.91
N ASP A 371 15.49 -24.67 6.20
CA ASP A 371 14.36 -25.48 6.67
C ASP A 371 13.14 -25.32 5.75
N PRO A 372 13.11 -26.02 4.59
CA PRO A 372 12.00 -25.98 3.66
C PRO A 372 10.66 -26.42 4.26
N GLY A 373 10.69 -27.33 5.24
CA GLY A 373 9.49 -27.79 5.94
C GLY A 373 8.81 -26.65 6.68
N ARG A 374 9.60 -25.88 7.43
CA ARG A 374 9.11 -24.69 8.15
C ARG A 374 8.65 -23.58 7.22
N ALA A 375 9.35 -23.36 6.11
CA ALA A 375 8.92 -22.39 5.11
C ALA A 375 7.53 -22.73 4.54
N VAL A 376 7.30 -23.99 4.18
CA VAL A 376 5.98 -24.47 3.70
C VAL A 376 4.91 -24.35 4.79
N GLU A 377 5.22 -24.67 6.03
CA GLU A 377 4.27 -24.51 7.15
C GLU A 377 3.87 -23.06 7.36
N PHE A 378 4.83 -22.13 7.34
CA PHE A 378 4.58 -20.69 7.45
C PHE A 378 3.76 -20.17 6.28
N GLY A 379 4.06 -20.57 5.05
CA GLY A 379 3.30 -20.20 3.87
C GLY A 379 1.83 -20.59 3.97
N ARG A 380 1.54 -21.85 4.35
CA ARG A 380 0.17 -22.35 4.55
C ARG A 380 -0.56 -21.63 5.70
N ALA A 381 0.12 -21.37 6.81
CA ALA A 381 -0.43 -20.60 7.92
C ALA A 381 -0.69 -19.15 7.49
N GLY A 382 0.21 -18.56 6.70
CA GLY A 382 0.06 -17.26 6.10
C GLY A 382 -1.20 -17.13 5.25
N ARG A 383 -1.43 -18.09 4.35
CA ARG A 383 -2.65 -18.12 3.53
C ARG A 383 -3.92 -18.21 4.38
N ARG A 384 -3.96 -19.12 5.36
CA ARG A 384 -5.13 -19.19 6.26
C ARG A 384 -5.42 -17.85 6.92
N ARG A 385 -4.37 -17.20 7.46
CA ARG A 385 -4.51 -15.88 8.08
C ARG A 385 -5.00 -14.81 7.10
N ALA A 386 -4.47 -14.78 5.86
CA ALA A 386 -4.91 -13.84 4.83
C ALA A 386 -6.40 -14.00 4.51
N VAL A 387 -6.86 -15.24 4.34
CA VAL A 387 -8.28 -15.56 4.06
C VAL A 387 -9.20 -15.19 5.23
N GLU A 388 -8.82 -15.54 6.47
CA GLU A 388 -9.68 -15.39 7.65
C GLU A 388 -9.79 -13.95 8.15
N HIS A 389 -8.72 -13.14 8.01
CA HIS A 389 -8.64 -11.84 8.67
C HIS A 389 -8.59 -10.63 7.74
N PHE A 390 -8.21 -10.82 6.46
CA PHE A 390 -7.92 -9.73 5.55
C PHE A 390 -8.72 -9.79 4.23
N SER A 391 -9.88 -10.45 4.20
CA SER A 391 -10.74 -10.42 3.01
C SER A 391 -11.32 -9.01 2.77
N TRP A 392 -11.40 -8.60 1.51
CA TRP A 392 -11.98 -7.29 1.14
C TRP A 392 -13.45 -7.16 1.56
N ASP A 393 -14.20 -8.26 1.61
CA ASP A 393 -15.58 -8.30 2.09
C ASP A 393 -15.68 -7.80 3.55
N ALA A 394 -14.88 -8.37 4.46
CA ALA A 394 -14.81 -7.94 5.86
C ALA A 394 -14.31 -6.49 6.01
N ILE A 395 -13.38 -6.05 5.16
CA ILE A 395 -12.87 -4.67 5.17
C ILE A 395 -13.96 -3.69 4.75
N ALA A 396 -14.74 -4.00 3.72
CA ALA A 396 -15.85 -3.18 3.29
C ALA A 396 -16.94 -3.04 4.36
N ASP A 397 -17.26 -4.12 5.09
CA ASP A 397 -18.22 -4.06 6.19
C ASP A 397 -17.75 -3.16 7.34
N ARG A 398 -16.46 -3.24 7.71
CA ARG A 398 -15.87 -2.34 8.71
C ARG A 398 -15.89 -0.87 8.23
N THR A 399 -15.59 -0.63 6.96
CA THR A 399 -15.67 0.71 6.36
C THR A 399 -17.09 1.26 6.37
N MET A 400 -18.08 0.44 6.02
CA MET A 400 -19.50 0.82 6.12
C MET A 400 -19.92 1.18 7.56
N THR A 401 -19.34 0.51 8.55
CA THR A 401 -19.58 0.85 9.96
C THR A 401 -19.05 2.25 10.29
N VAL A 402 -17.85 2.60 9.82
CA VAL A 402 -17.29 3.95 10.00
C VAL A 402 -18.17 5.01 9.33
N TYR A 403 -18.72 4.74 8.15
CA TYR A 403 -19.64 5.69 7.49
C TYR A 403 -20.92 5.93 8.31
N ARG A 404 -21.52 4.86 8.87
CA ARG A 404 -22.73 4.99 9.71
C ARG A 404 -22.42 5.76 10.99
N GLU A 405 -21.27 5.52 11.64
CA GLU A 405 -20.82 6.26 12.81
C GLU A 405 -20.63 7.76 12.48
N ALA A 406 -19.98 8.08 11.36
CA ALA A 406 -19.75 9.46 10.93
C ALA A 406 -21.06 10.21 10.61
N LEU A 407 -22.06 9.52 10.06
CA LEU A 407 -23.41 10.07 9.85
C LEU A 407 -24.16 10.29 11.16
N ALA A 408 -24.07 9.36 12.11
CA ALA A 408 -24.78 9.43 13.39
C ALA A 408 -24.20 10.49 14.35
N ALA A 409 -22.94 10.91 14.15
CA ALA A 409 -22.28 11.91 14.98
C ALA A 409 -22.63 13.38 14.60
N ARG A 410 -23.44 13.57 13.58
CA ARG A 410 -23.94 14.88 13.09
C ARG A 410 -25.38 15.11 13.51
#